data_b74dc626db623452d41b43300e32c6c3
#
_entry.id   b74dc626db623452d41b43300e32c6c3
#
_cell.length_a   1.000
_cell.length_b   1.000
_cell.length_c   1.000
_cell.angle_alpha   90.00
_cell.angle_beta   90.00
_cell.angle_gamma   90.00
#
_symmetry.space_group_name_H-M   'P 1'
#
loop_
_entity.id
_entity.type
_entity.pdbx_description
1 polymer ?
#
loop_
_entity_poly.entity_id
_entity_poly.type
_entity_poly.pdbx_seq_one_letter_code
_entity_poly.pdbx_strand_id
1 'polypeptide(L)'
;MISTDQLEARLDDNRLCIIDLSKTEHFAQGHIPGASHLDYASLVDGRKPVPGQLPSGARLEQLASRLALHKTRFVVACDDEGGGRAARLLWTLHVLGHRNCSVLDGGMTAWRAEGHRLTRQ
;
A
#
# COMPACT_ATOMS: atom_id res chain seq x y z
N MET A 1 -8.70 -7.97 6.52
CA MET A 1 -8.71 -6.52 6.21
C MET A 1 -8.83 -5.70 7.47
N ILE A 2 -8.30 -4.49 7.43
CA ILE A 2 -8.40 -3.56 8.56
C ILE A 2 -9.43 -2.48 8.21
N SER A 3 -10.26 -2.09 9.18
CA SER A 3 -11.24 -1.02 8.95
C SER A 3 -10.57 0.36 9.02
N THR A 4 -11.25 1.36 8.47
CA THR A 4 -10.78 2.74 8.52
C THR A 4 -10.61 3.23 9.97
N ASP A 5 -11.56 2.90 10.84
CA ASP A 5 -11.50 3.29 12.24
C ASP A 5 -10.32 2.63 12.97
N GLN A 6 -10.10 1.34 12.70
CA GLN A 6 -8.98 0.62 13.29
C GLN A 6 -7.64 1.20 12.83
N LEU A 7 -7.53 1.56 11.56
CA LEU A 7 -6.29 2.14 11.05
C LEU A 7 -6.06 3.53 11.66
N GLU A 8 -7.09 4.37 11.71
CA GLU A 8 -6.92 5.70 12.29
C GLU A 8 -6.46 5.63 13.74
N ALA A 9 -6.95 4.67 14.50
CA ALA A 9 -6.53 4.47 15.89
C ALA A 9 -5.06 4.06 16.01
N ARG A 10 -4.46 3.57 14.93
CA ARG A 10 -3.07 3.08 14.93
C ARG A 10 -2.08 4.01 14.23
N LEU A 11 -2.51 5.20 13.79
CA LEU A 11 -1.62 6.07 13.00
C LEU A 11 -0.34 6.47 13.73
N ASP A 12 -0.35 6.45 15.06
CA ASP A 12 0.84 6.79 15.85
C ASP A 12 1.74 5.59 16.17
N ASP A 13 1.37 4.39 15.71
CA ASP A 13 2.18 3.19 15.91
C ASP A 13 3.40 3.25 14.97
N ASN A 14 4.60 3.27 15.54
CA ASN A 14 5.82 3.37 14.75
C ASN A 14 6.16 2.12 13.94
N ARG A 15 5.45 1.01 14.16
CA ARG A 15 5.61 -0.20 13.34
C ARG A 15 4.68 -0.22 12.15
N LEU A 16 3.73 0.71 12.09
CA LEU A 16 2.80 0.81 10.99
C LEU A 16 3.49 1.36 9.75
N CYS A 17 3.25 0.71 8.61
CA CYS A 17 3.74 1.15 7.32
C CYS A 17 2.56 1.15 6.35
N ILE A 18 2.10 2.33 5.96
CA ILE A 18 0.98 2.48 5.05
C ILE A 18 1.51 2.71 3.64
N ILE A 19 1.05 1.89 2.69
CA ILE A 19 1.45 2.01 1.30
C ILE A 19 0.20 2.28 0.47
N ASP A 20 0.21 3.43 -0.21
CA ASP A 20 -0.91 3.90 -1.02
C ASP A 20 -0.58 3.69 -2.50
N LEU A 21 -1.40 2.88 -3.18
CA LEU A 21 -1.23 2.56 -4.59
C LEU A 21 -2.24 3.32 -5.46
N SER A 22 -2.80 4.40 -4.93
CA SER A 22 -3.66 5.30 -5.69
C SER A 22 -2.88 5.95 -6.83
N LYS A 23 -3.59 6.54 -7.77
CA LYS A 23 -2.96 7.34 -8.81
C LYS A 23 -2.17 8.48 -8.17
N THR A 24 -1.05 8.84 -8.79
CA THR A 24 -0.14 9.86 -8.25
C THR A 24 -0.86 11.17 -7.96
N GLU A 25 -1.72 11.63 -8.85
CA GLU A 25 -2.47 12.87 -8.65
C GLU A 25 -3.45 12.79 -7.50
N HIS A 26 -4.04 11.62 -7.25
CA HIS A 26 -4.96 11.44 -6.12
C HIS A 26 -4.20 11.45 -4.80
N PHE A 27 -3.04 10.80 -4.76
CA PHE A 27 -2.18 10.82 -3.59
C PHE A 27 -1.74 12.24 -3.24
N ALA A 28 -1.37 13.02 -4.25
CA ALA A 28 -0.91 14.39 -4.05
C ALA A 28 -2.00 15.31 -3.51
N GLN A 29 -3.27 15.05 -3.86
CA GLN A 29 -4.40 15.84 -3.37
C GLN A 29 -4.69 15.63 -1.90
N GLY A 30 -4.34 14.46 -1.38
CA GLY A 30 -4.55 14.15 0.03
C GLY A 30 -4.44 12.65 0.27
N HIS A 31 -3.67 12.29 1.28
CA HIS A 31 -3.44 10.89 1.63
C HIS A 31 -3.42 10.72 3.14
N ILE A 32 -3.41 9.48 3.60
CA ILE A 32 -3.35 9.15 5.01
C ILE A 32 -2.02 9.65 5.58
N PRO A 33 -2.02 10.34 6.73
CA PRO A 33 -0.78 10.81 7.35
C PRO A 33 0.22 9.67 7.54
N GLY A 34 1.45 9.88 7.07
CA GLY A 34 2.50 8.87 7.16
C GLY A 34 2.53 7.86 6.03
N ALA A 35 1.57 7.89 5.12
CA ALA A 35 1.53 6.95 3.99
C ALA A 35 2.63 7.25 2.98
N SER A 36 3.21 6.18 2.44
CA SER A 36 4.14 6.26 1.32
C SER A 36 3.40 5.89 0.05
N HIS A 37 3.70 6.60 -1.02
CA HIS A 37 3.11 6.29 -2.33
C HIS A 37 3.96 5.27 -3.06
N LEU A 38 3.31 4.28 -3.64
CA LEU A 38 3.95 3.32 -4.52
C LEU A 38 3.22 3.35 -5.86
N ASP A 39 3.97 3.65 -6.93
CA ASP A 39 3.41 3.55 -8.26
C ASP A 39 3.18 2.08 -8.60
N TYR A 40 1.95 1.75 -8.96
CA TYR A 40 1.59 0.36 -9.27
C TYR A 40 2.49 -0.23 -10.38
N ALA A 41 2.95 0.60 -11.32
CA ALA A 41 3.85 0.15 -12.37
C ALA A 41 5.17 -0.38 -11.82
N SER A 42 5.61 0.07 -10.63
CA SER A 42 6.81 -0.44 -9.98
C SER A 42 6.60 -1.85 -9.43
N LEU A 43 5.36 -2.26 -9.21
CA LEU A 43 5.03 -3.57 -8.66
C LEU A 43 4.99 -4.64 -9.73
N VAL A 44 4.72 -4.27 -10.97
CA VAL A 44 4.62 -5.20 -12.09
C VAL A 44 5.79 -4.96 -13.05
N ASP A 45 6.17 -6.02 -13.77
CA ASP A 45 7.25 -5.90 -14.74
C ASP A 45 6.68 -5.34 -16.06
N GLY A 46 7.02 -4.07 -16.34
CA GLY A 46 6.49 -3.36 -17.50
C GLY A 46 7.05 -3.80 -18.84
N ARG A 47 8.06 -4.66 -18.84
CA ARG A 47 8.66 -5.11 -20.10
C ARG A 47 7.92 -6.26 -20.75
N LYS A 48 7.00 -6.86 -20.05
CA LYS A 48 6.34 -8.01 -20.54
C LYS A 48 5.03 -7.72 -21.16
N PRO A 49 4.56 -8.60 -22.02
CA PRO A 49 3.26 -8.38 -22.65
C PRO A 49 2.07 -8.62 -21.72
N VAL A 50 2.31 -9.17 -20.53
CA VAL A 50 1.23 -9.51 -19.62
C VAL A 50 1.30 -8.64 -18.36
N PRO A 51 0.51 -7.57 -18.26
CA PRO A 51 0.49 -6.73 -17.06
C PRO A 51 0.07 -7.53 -15.83
N GLY A 52 0.62 -7.17 -14.69
CA GLY A 52 0.29 -7.84 -13.43
C GLY A 52 1.14 -9.05 -13.12
N GLN A 53 2.08 -9.40 -13.98
CA GLN A 53 3.02 -10.49 -13.70
C GLN A 53 3.93 -10.11 -12.54
N LEU A 54 4.28 -11.10 -11.71
CA LEU A 54 5.16 -10.86 -10.56
C LEU A 54 6.50 -10.32 -11.02
N PRO A 55 7.03 -9.25 -10.38
CA PRO A 55 8.36 -8.72 -10.73
C PRO A 55 9.46 -9.75 -10.47
N SER A 56 10.61 -9.56 -11.12
CA SER A 56 11.77 -10.40 -10.88
C SER A 56 12.25 -10.28 -9.43
N GLY A 57 13.02 -11.26 -8.97
CA GLY A 57 13.54 -11.27 -7.61
C GLY A 57 14.33 -10.01 -7.27
N ALA A 58 15.14 -9.51 -8.21
CA ALA A 58 15.91 -8.29 -7.99
C ALA A 58 15.02 -7.09 -7.78
N ARG A 59 13.92 -6.98 -8.55
CA ARG A 59 12.96 -5.88 -8.38
C ARG A 59 12.23 -5.96 -7.05
N LEU A 60 11.91 -7.17 -6.62
CA LEU A 60 11.26 -7.36 -5.31
C LEU A 60 12.18 -6.93 -4.18
N GLU A 61 13.47 -7.25 -4.27
CA GLU A 61 14.44 -6.83 -3.26
C GLU A 61 14.57 -5.31 -3.23
N GLN A 62 14.63 -4.67 -4.40
CA GLN A 62 14.70 -3.22 -4.48
C GLN A 62 13.45 -2.59 -3.91
N LEU A 63 12.29 -3.15 -4.20
CA LEU A 63 11.03 -2.66 -3.67
C LEU A 63 11.01 -2.74 -2.15
N ALA A 64 11.39 -3.88 -1.59
CA ALA A 64 11.42 -4.08 -0.14
C ALA A 64 12.39 -3.10 0.53
N SER A 65 13.58 -2.93 -0.05
CA SER A 65 14.58 -2.00 0.46
C SER A 65 14.07 -0.56 0.42
N ARG A 66 13.45 -0.16 -0.69
CA ARG A 66 12.95 1.20 -0.87
C ARG A 66 11.84 1.54 0.10
N LEU A 67 11.00 0.56 0.42
CA LEU A 67 9.89 0.73 1.36
C LEU A 67 10.31 0.50 2.80
N ALA A 68 11.57 0.12 3.03
CA ALA A 68 12.11 -0.18 4.37
C ALA A 68 11.24 -1.20 5.12
N LEU A 69 10.85 -2.26 4.44
CA LEU A 69 9.99 -3.28 5.01
C LEU A 69 10.79 -4.22 5.90
N HIS A 70 10.35 -4.35 7.14
CA HIS A 70 10.88 -5.32 8.10
C HIS A 70 9.76 -6.27 8.50
N LYS A 71 10.11 -7.49 8.88
CA LYS A 71 9.12 -8.49 9.30
C LYS A 71 8.27 -8.04 10.48
N THR A 72 8.82 -7.15 11.32
CA THR A 72 8.12 -6.62 12.49
C THR A 72 7.15 -5.49 12.14
N ARG A 73 7.23 -4.93 10.94
CA ARG A 73 6.33 -3.86 10.53
C ARG A 73 4.99 -4.42 10.08
N PHE A 74 3.92 -3.71 10.43
CA PHE A 74 2.59 -4.03 9.94
C PHE A 74 2.30 -3.15 8.72
N VAL A 75 2.16 -3.75 7.55
CA VAL A 75 1.91 -3.05 6.30
C VAL A 75 0.42 -3.00 6.03
N VAL A 76 -0.10 -1.82 5.79
CA VAL A 76 -1.47 -1.64 5.33
C VAL A 76 -1.43 -1.07 3.92
N ALA A 77 -2.02 -1.77 2.98
CA ALA A 77 -2.09 -1.35 1.59
C ALA A 77 -3.46 -0.77 1.30
N CYS A 78 -3.50 0.32 0.54
CA CYS A 78 -4.75 0.92 0.11
C CYS A 78 -4.63 1.43 -1.32
N ASP A 79 -5.77 1.62 -1.97
CA ASP A 79 -5.83 2.23 -3.29
C ASP A 79 -7.17 2.95 -3.46
N ASP A 80 -7.36 3.54 -4.64
CA ASP A 80 -8.57 4.27 -4.98
C ASP A 80 -9.41 3.56 -6.05
N GLU A 81 -9.17 2.26 -6.25
CA GLU A 81 -9.79 1.50 -7.34
C GLU A 81 -10.45 0.20 -6.88
N GLY A 82 -10.97 0.16 -5.67
CA GLY A 82 -11.70 -1.00 -5.19
C GLY A 82 -10.87 -2.10 -4.56
N GLY A 83 -9.58 -1.86 -4.34
CA GLY A 83 -8.71 -2.77 -3.59
C GLY A 83 -7.89 -3.73 -4.44
N GLY A 84 -8.02 -3.72 -5.76
CA GLY A 84 -7.29 -4.63 -6.62
C GLY A 84 -5.78 -4.43 -6.59
N ARG A 85 -5.33 -3.18 -6.61
CA ARG A 85 -3.90 -2.87 -6.54
C ARG A 85 -3.32 -3.19 -5.16
N ALA A 86 -4.07 -2.85 -4.12
CA ALA A 86 -3.66 -3.17 -2.75
C ALA A 86 -3.55 -4.67 -2.53
N ALA A 87 -4.51 -5.44 -3.05
CA ALA A 87 -4.47 -6.89 -2.97
C ALA A 87 -3.27 -7.48 -3.70
N ARG A 88 -2.90 -6.89 -4.84
CA ARG A 88 -1.72 -7.33 -5.59
C ARG A 88 -0.44 -7.11 -4.78
N LEU A 89 -0.33 -5.97 -4.10
CA LEU A 89 0.81 -5.73 -3.22
C LEU A 89 0.85 -6.77 -2.10
N LEU A 90 -0.29 -7.06 -1.49
CA LEU A 90 -0.36 -8.03 -0.41
C LEU A 90 0.13 -9.40 -0.86
N TRP A 91 -0.30 -9.83 -2.04
CA TRP A 91 0.14 -11.10 -2.62
C TRP A 91 1.66 -11.09 -2.83
N THR A 92 2.21 -10.00 -3.36
CA THR A 92 3.65 -9.86 -3.58
C THR A 92 4.42 -9.95 -2.26
N LEU A 93 3.92 -9.29 -1.22
CA LEU A 93 4.56 -9.34 0.10
C LEU A 93 4.53 -10.75 0.68
N HIS A 94 3.44 -11.49 0.50
CA HIS A 94 3.35 -12.88 0.93
C HIS A 94 4.39 -13.74 0.22
N VAL A 95 4.59 -13.53 -1.08
CA VAL A 95 5.63 -14.25 -1.83
C VAL A 95 7.01 -13.96 -1.27
N LEU A 96 7.25 -12.73 -0.80
CA LEU A 96 8.51 -12.34 -0.16
C LEU A 96 8.64 -12.85 1.28
N GLY A 97 7.60 -13.46 1.82
CA GLY A 97 7.61 -13.96 3.20
C GLY A 97 7.15 -12.94 4.23
N HIS A 98 6.69 -11.76 3.80
CA HIS A 98 6.16 -10.75 4.72
C HIS A 98 4.66 -10.94 4.87
N ARG A 99 4.24 -11.51 6.01
CA ARG A 99 2.83 -11.87 6.23
C ARG A 99 2.09 -10.91 7.15
N ASN A 100 2.81 -9.98 7.79
CA ASN A 100 2.21 -9.01 8.70
C ASN A 100 1.69 -7.81 7.90
N CYS A 101 0.61 -8.03 7.17
CA CYS A 101 0.06 -7.03 6.27
C CYS A 101 -1.44 -7.22 6.11
N SER A 102 -2.11 -6.16 5.70
CA SER A 102 -3.56 -6.15 5.50
C SER A 102 -3.94 -5.11 4.45
N VAL A 103 -5.15 -5.24 3.91
CA VAL A 103 -5.73 -4.25 2.98
C VAL A 103 -6.72 -3.40 3.76
N LEU A 104 -6.70 -2.09 3.50
CA LEU A 104 -7.67 -1.16 4.08
C LEU A 104 -9.06 -1.44 3.49
N ASP A 105 -10.00 -1.80 4.35
CA ASP A 105 -11.37 -2.10 3.93
C ASP A 105 -12.04 -0.84 3.38
N GLY A 106 -12.54 -0.92 2.15
CA GLY A 106 -13.13 0.21 1.45
C GLY A 106 -12.12 1.18 0.86
N GLY A 107 -10.83 0.99 1.12
CA GLY A 107 -9.75 1.79 0.53
C GLY A 107 -9.85 3.27 0.80
N MET A 108 -9.26 4.07 -0.07
CA MET A 108 -9.27 5.53 0.07
C MET A 108 -10.66 6.13 -0.12
N THR A 109 -11.53 5.45 -0.87
CA THR A 109 -12.90 5.91 -1.03
C THR A 109 -13.62 5.97 0.33
N ALA A 110 -13.52 4.89 1.11
CA ALA A 110 -14.13 4.85 2.44
C ALA A 110 -13.43 5.82 3.39
N TRP A 111 -12.10 5.89 3.34
CA TRP A 111 -11.33 6.79 4.21
C TRP A 111 -11.79 8.22 4.06
N ARG A 112 -11.94 8.69 2.82
CA ARG A 112 -12.39 10.06 2.55
C ARG A 112 -13.86 10.27 2.90
N ALA A 113 -14.72 9.32 2.55
CA ALA A 113 -16.15 9.42 2.78
C ALA A 113 -16.49 9.48 4.27
N GLU A 114 -15.69 8.81 5.10
CA GLU A 114 -15.92 8.78 6.55
C GLU A 114 -15.23 9.93 7.29
N GLY A 115 -14.56 10.82 6.57
CA GLY A 115 -13.98 12.02 7.15
C GLY A 115 -12.72 11.82 7.97
N HIS A 116 -11.96 10.75 7.70
CA HIS A 116 -10.70 10.49 8.40
C HIS A 116 -9.60 11.46 7.97
N ARG A 117 -8.53 11.54 8.77
CA ARG A 117 -7.46 12.51 8.56
C ARG A 117 -6.74 12.33 7.23
N LEU A 118 -6.45 13.45 6.56
CA LEU A 118 -5.69 13.50 5.31
C LEU A 118 -4.59 14.54 5.43
N THR A 119 -3.51 14.34 4.68
CA THR A 119 -2.41 15.30 4.57
C THR A 119 -1.93 15.34 3.13
N ARG A 120 -1.21 16.41 2.79
CA ARG A 120 -0.56 16.55 1.48
C ARG A 120 0.96 16.43 1.58
N GLN A 121 1.44 16.21 2.79
CA GLN A 121 2.89 16.13 3.04
C GLN A 121 3.47 14.75 2.78
#